data_6dfd064cd34a1799977b64c3d29b525d
#
_entry.id   6dfd064cd34a1799977b64c3d29b525d
#
_cell.length_a   1.000
_cell.length_b   1.000
_cell.length_c   1.000
_cell.angle_alpha   90.00
_cell.angle_beta   90.00
_cell.angle_gamma   90.00
#
_symmetry.space_group_name_H-M   'P 1'
#
loop_
_entity.id
_entity.type
_entity.pdbx_description
1 polymer ?
#
loop_
_entity_poly.entity_id
_entity_poly.type
_entity_poly.pdbx_seq_one_letter_code
_entity_poly.pdbx_strand_id
1 'polypeptide(L)'
;MESPDILSGSFLISCWLICILGGVLLNTIYRRLTNPLSHIPGPEISKWTEAIYTYNWLNGTIPMYVHQLHEKYGPVVRIAPDQVDICDTSAVKEIHKTNSRFAKTAFYRKISIGDLPTTFSTTDKDFHTHHRRLLASPISDSSLTRLEPIIANRIRIAVDKITMELTDHGVTDVFKWWLFMATDIIGELTFGDSFRMLEIGKKNQYSLDMERLISLQPFRTTFPVLVKIARYIPVPIIKNTARSEKRLKTYAIQSVDRYKKLVSQDPSNPKPTLFTKIFDEKSGMSDSEIVQEAQGYIVAGSDTTAVTLTYLTYAVCRDSRVREKLVAELAGIPEPVTDKSLRDLPYLNQIIKETLRLYTAVPFGLPRLVPPEGAQFNGYHVPGGITVSTQAYSLHRDHAIFPDPDKFNPERWENPTKEMKDASLPFGGGSRICLGMHLARMELRLATALFFRALPNARPSTKEGMTASEMEMQSFFLMAPQGHRCIIEA
;
A
#
# COMPACT_ATOMS: atom_id res chain seq x y z
N MET A 1 -51.37 -30.02 -28.84
CA MET A 1 -51.15 -28.55 -28.90
C MET A 1 -49.85 -28.30 -28.20
N GLU A 2 -48.75 -28.31 -28.95
CA GLU A 2 -47.42 -27.96 -28.44
C GLU A 2 -47.33 -26.45 -28.28
N SER A 3 -46.84 -26.01 -27.19
CA SER A 3 -46.74 -24.59 -26.83
C SER A 3 -45.68 -23.87 -27.68
N PRO A 4 -46.03 -22.86 -28.49
CA PRO A 4 -45.08 -22.13 -29.35
C PRO A 4 -44.14 -21.20 -28.62
N ASP A 5 -44.27 -21.01 -27.28
CA ASP A 5 -43.64 -19.93 -26.59
C ASP A 5 -42.19 -20.17 -26.07
N ILE A 6 -41.80 -21.43 -25.94
CA ILE A 6 -40.43 -21.75 -25.44
C ILE A 6 -39.37 -21.57 -26.54
N LEU A 7 -39.70 -21.89 -27.78
CA LEU A 7 -38.82 -21.68 -28.94
C LEU A 7 -38.62 -20.19 -29.26
N SER A 8 -39.64 -19.35 -29.02
CA SER A 8 -39.54 -17.91 -29.23
C SER A 8 -38.65 -17.23 -28.18
N GLY A 9 -38.70 -17.66 -26.93
CA GLY A 9 -37.87 -17.13 -25.85
C GLY A 9 -36.39 -17.44 -26.04
N SER A 10 -36.02 -18.67 -26.37
CA SER A 10 -34.63 -19.05 -26.64
C SER A 10 -34.07 -18.36 -27.91
N PHE A 11 -34.85 -18.18 -28.94
CA PHE A 11 -34.49 -17.44 -30.14
C PHE A 11 -34.21 -15.95 -29.80
N LEU A 12 -35.07 -15.30 -29.07
CA LEU A 12 -34.87 -13.91 -28.63
C LEU A 12 -33.60 -13.75 -27.78
N ILE A 13 -33.36 -14.67 -26.85
CA ILE A 13 -32.13 -14.67 -26.03
C ILE A 13 -30.88 -14.82 -26.89
N SER A 14 -30.93 -15.74 -27.88
CA SER A 14 -29.82 -15.94 -28.82
C SER A 14 -29.56 -14.71 -29.69
N CYS A 15 -30.60 -14.07 -30.19
CA CYS A 15 -30.48 -12.81 -30.95
C CYS A 15 -29.89 -11.69 -30.08
N TRP A 16 -30.32 -11.54 -28.83
CA TRP A 16 -29.74 -10.58 -27.88
C TRP A 16 -28.27 -10.84 -27.62
N LEU A 17 -27.88 -12.10 -27.41
CA LEU A 17 -26.47 -12.47 -27.20
C LEU A 17 -25.62 -12.16 -28.44
N ILE A 18 -26.11 -12.46 -29.66
CA ILE A 18 -25.42 -12.14 -30.90
C ILE A 18 -25.27 -10.63 -31.10
N CYS A 19 -26.31 -9.86 -30.83
CA CYS A 19 -26.23 -8.38 -30.87
C CYS A 19 -25.24 -7.81 -29.88
N ILE A 20 -25.22 -8.32 -28.63
CA ILE A 20 -24.25 -7.90 -27.63
C ILE A 20 -22.82 -8.25 -28.04
N LEU A 21 -22.58 -9.49 -28.49
CA LEU A 21 -21.27 -9.94 -28.96
C LEU A 21 -20.81 -9.15 -30.21
N GLY A 22 -21.72 -8.91 -31.16
CA GLY A 22 -21.46 -8.08 -32.34
C GLY A 22 -21.11 -6.63 -31.96
N GLY A 23 -21.85 -6.05 -31.03
CA GLY A 23 -21.59 -4.71 -30.52
C GLY A 23 -20.24 -4.61 -29.78
N VAL A 24 -19.91 -5.60 -28.97
CA VAL A 24 -18.59 -5.69 -28.29
C VAL A 24 -17.47 -5.81 -29.32
N LEU A 25 -17.63 -6.66 -30.33
CA LEU A 25 -16.64 -6.86 -31.41
C LEU A 25 -16.41 -5.55 -32.19
N LEU A 26 -17.51 -4.93 -32.66
CA LEU A 26 -17.45 -3.66 -33.40
C LEU A 26 -16.79 -2.54 -32.55
N ASN A 27 -17.16 -2.40 -31.28
CA ASN A 27 -16.54 -1.45 -30.39
C ASN A 27 -15.05 -1.73 -30.21
N THR A 28 -14.67 -3.00 -30.09
CA THR A 28 -13.26 -3.41 -29.97
C THR A 28 -12.46 -3.07 -31.22
N ILE A 29 -13.01 -3.35 -32.41
CA ILE A 29 -12.40 -2.99 -33.70
C ILE A 29 -12.28 -1.46 -33.82
N TYR A 30 -13.35 -0.73 -33.52
CA TYR A 30 -13.36 0.72 -33.56
C TYR A 30 -12.25 1.30 -32.64
N ARG A 31 -12.20 0.84 -31.40
CA ARG A 31 -11.13 1.26 -30.43
C ARG A 31 -9.74 0.97 -30.96
N ARG A 32 -9.52 -0.16 -31.63
CA ARG A 32 -8.23 -0.50 -32.23
C ARG A 32 -7.84 0.44 -33.37
N LEU A 33 -8.78 0.74 -34.25
CA LEU A 33 -8.52 1.58 -35.41
C LEU A 33 -8.31 3.07 -35.04
N THR A 34 -9.00 3.53 -34.02
CA THR A 34 -8.95 4.94 -33.53
C THR A 34 -8.08 5.16 -32.32
N ASN A 35 -7.35 4.13 -31.86
CA ASN A 35 -6.57 4.23 -30.61
C ASN A 35 -5.44 5.24 -30.75
N PRO A 36 -5.50 6.36 -29.98
CA PRO A 36 -4.49 7.44 -30.08
C PRO A 36 -3.12 7.02 -29.53
N LEU A 37 -3.05 5.88 -28.82
CA LEU A 37 -1.80 5.31 -28.27
C LEU A 37 -1.18 4.25 -29.19
N SER A 38 -1.65 4.11 -30.45
CA SER A 38 -1.16 3.08 -31.38
C SER A 38 0.34 3.20 -31.67
N HIS A 39 0.88 4.40 -31.60
CA HIS A 39 2.29 4.72 -31.83
C HIS A 39 3.20 4.44 -30.61
N ILE A 40 2.62 4.23 -29.41
CA ILE A 40 3.37 3.92 -28.19
C ILE A 40 3.65 2.40 -28.14
N PRO A 41 4.90 1.97 -27.91
CA PRO A 41 5.27 0.57 -27.82
C PRO A 41 4.50 -0.16 -26.70
N GLY A 42 4.29 -1.46 -26.90
CA GLY A 42 3.59 -2.31 -25.95
C GLY A 42 3.01 -3.56 -26.61
N PRO A 43 2.43 -4.49 -25.83
CA PRO A 43 1.80 -5.68 -26.39
C PRO A 43 0.70 -5.33 -27.41
N GLU A 44 0.63 -6.05 -28.52
CA GLU A 44 -0.41 -5.76 -29.54
C GLU A 44 -1.82 -5.87 -28.96
N ILE A 45 -2.05 -6.87 -28.10
CA ILE A 45 -3.34 -7.10 -27.43
C ILE A 45 -3.79 -5.90 -26.59
N SER A 46 -2.86 -5.11 -26.02
CA SER A 46 -3.19 -3.93 -25.20
C SER A 46 -3.78 -2.77 -26.02
N LYS A 47 -3.76 -2.83 -27.37
CA LYS A 47 -4.50 -1.91 -28.24
C LYS A 47 -6.00 -2.20 -28.25
N TRP A 48 -6.36 -3.45 -27.96
CA TRP A 48 -7.72 -3.97 -28.10
C TRP A 48 -8.47 -4.04 -26.78
N THR A 49 -7.76 -4.48 -25.73
CA THR A 49 -8.37 -4.82 -24.45
C THR A 49 -7.38 -4.67 -23.29
N GLU A 50 -7.92 -4.44 -22.11
CA GLU A 50 -7.19 -4.47 -20.84
C GLU A 50 -7.13 -5.87 -20.19
N ALA A 51 -7.58 -6.93 -20.91
CA ALA A 51 -7.77 -8.26 -20.32
C ALA A 51 -6.51 -8.84 -19.66
N ILE A 52 -5.32 -8.69 -20.28
CA ILE A 52 -4.08 -9.19 -19.70
C ILE A 52 -3.68 -8.36 -18.46
N TYR A 53 -3.87 -7.05 -18.49
CA TYR A 53 -3.66 -6.19 -17.34
C TYR A 53 -4.60 -6.59 -16.19
N THR A 54 -5.89 -6.79 -16.49
CA THR A 54 -6.90 -7.26 -15.53
C THR A 54 -6.57 -8.64 -14.97
N TYR A 55 -6.10 -9.58 -15.81
CA TYR A 55 -5.66 -10.90 -15.36
C TYR A 55 -4.53 -10.78 -14.31
N ASN A 56 -3.51 -9.96 -14.61
CA ASN A 56 -2.41 -9.71 -13.66
C ASN A 56 -2.87 -8.98 -12.39
N TRP A 57 -3.89 -8.10 -12.50
CA TRP A 57 -4.51 -7.47 -11.34
C TRP A 57 -5.17 -8.49 -10.41
N LEU A 58 -5.95 -9.42 -10.98
CA LEU A 58 -6.63 -10.46 -10.22
C LEU A 58 -5.67 -11.48 -9.57
N ASN A 59 -4.47 -11.66 -10.14
CA ASN A 59 -3.44 -12.55 -9.62
C ASN A 59 -2.39 -11.83 -8.73
N GLY A 60 -2.46 -10.52 -8.60
CA GLY A 60 -1.48 -9.76 -7.80
C GLY A 60 -0.09 -9.67 -8.42
N THR A 61 0.03 -9.73 -9.74
CA THR A 61 1.32 -9.79 -10.48
C THR A 61 1.57 -8.56 -11.38
N ILE A 62 0.75 -7.50 -11.27
CA ILE A 62 0.89 -6.30 -12.13
C ILE A 62 2.31 -5.69 -12.08
N PRO A 63 2.94 -5.47 -10.91
CA PRO A 63 4.25 -4.81 -10.90
C PRO A 63 5.29 -5.58 -11.70
N MET A 64 5.31 -6.91 -11.58
CA MET A 64 6.23 -7.78 -12.31
C MET A 64 5.92 -7.80 -13.81
N TYR A 65 4.63 -7.92 -14.17
CA TYR A 65 4.19 -7.87 -15.56
C TYR A 65 4.58 -6.55 -16.24
N VAL A 66 4.30 -5.41 -15.63
CA VAL A 66 4.64 -4.09 -16.21
C VAL A 66 6.16 -3.90 -16.28
N HIS A 67 6.92 -4.40 -15.30
CA HIS A 67 8.37 -4.36 -15.35
C HIS A 67 8.93 -5.14 -16.55
N GLN A 68 8.45 -6.37 -16.81
CA GLN A 68 8.80 -7.15 -18.00
C GLN A 68 8.46 -6.41 -19.31
N LEU A 69 7.38 -5.63 -19.31
CA LEU A 69 7.07 -4.81 -20.47
C LEU A 69 8.09 -3.68 -20.67
N HIS A 70 8.57 -3.04 -19.59
CA HIS A 70 9.63 -2.02 -19.69
C HIS A 70 10.96 -2.60 -20.15
N GLU A 71 11.33 -3.79 -19.68
CA GLU A 71 12.53 -4.50 -20.17
C GLU A 71 12.44 -4.78 -21.67
N LYS A 72 11.25 -5.10 -22.18
CA LYS A 72 11.03 -5.46 -23.60
C LYS A 72 10.84 -4.26 -24.51
N TYR A 73 10.10 -3.25 -24.08
CA TYR A 73 9.60 -2.16 -24.93
C TYR A 73 10.21 -0.79 -24.60
N GLY A 74 10.97 -0.67 -23.52
CA GLY A 74 11.62 0.58 -23.10
C GLY A 74 10.82 1.37 -22.06
N PRO A 75 11.22 2.63 -21.81
CA PRO A 75 10.74 3.40 -20.67
C PRO A 75 9.29 3.89 -20.76
N VAL A 76 8.66 3.87 -21.94
CA VAL A 76 7.27 4.29 -22.15
C VAL A 76 6.52 3.14 -22.78
N VAL A 77 5.56 2.56 -22.07
CA VAL A 77 4.88 1.34 -22.50
C VAL A 77 3.36 1.48 -22.37
N ARG A 78 2.63 1.15 -23.47
CA ARG A 78 1.18 1.00 -23.43
C ARG A 78 0.81 -0.32 -22.75
N ILE A 79 0.12 -0.24 -21.61
CA ILE A 79 -0.30 -1.41 -20.81
C ILE A 79 -1.78 -1.79 -21.01
N ALA A 80 -2.60 -0.85 -21.48
CA ALA A 80 -4.01 -1.02 -21.79
C ALA A 80 -4.43 -0.03 -22.89
N PRO A 81 -5.64 -0.11 -23.48
CA PRO A 81 -6.05 0.77 -24.59
C PRO A 81 -5.98 2.27 -24.27
N ASP A 82 -6.12 2.65 -23.01
CA ASP A 82 -6.14 4.04 -22.51
C ASP A 82 -5.13 4.28 -21.37
N GLN A 83 -4.13 3.38 -21.24
CA GLN A 83 -3.16 3.46 -20.14
C GLN A 83 -1.72 3.25 -20.64
N VAL A 84 -0.83 4.12 -20.14
CA VAL A 84 0.62 4.07 -20.38
C VAL A 84 1.35 4.04 -19.06
N ASP A 85 2.31 3.14 -18.90
CA ASP A 85 3.25 3.20 -17.77
C ASP A 85 4.59 3.78 -18.22
N ILE A 86 5.23 4.54 -17.31
CA ILE A 86 6.45 5.30 -17.62
C ILE A 86 7.51 5.03 -16.55
N CYS A 87 8.60 4.42 -16.96
CA CYS A 87 9.79 4.15 -16.15
C CYS A 87 10.91 5.15 -16.52
N ASP A 88 10.73 6.40 -16.10
CA ASP A 88 11.67 7.50 -16.35
C ASP A 88 11.62 8.54 -15.24
N THR A 89 12.78 8.93 -14.72
CA THR A 89 12.89 9.85 -13.57
C THR A 89 12.44 11.28 -13.88
N SER A 90 12.58 11.73 -15.13
CA SER A 90 12.12 13.06 -15.55
C SER A 90 10.59 13.10 -15.60
N ALA A 91 9.96 12.07 -16.13
CA ALA A 91 8.51 11.90 -16.13
C ALA A 91 7.95 11.82 -14.71
N VAL A 92 8.61 11.06 -13.82
CA VAL A 92 8.25 11.00 -12.39
C VAL A 92 8.22 12.38 -11.76
N LYS A 93 9.26 13.19 -11.99
CA LYS A 93 9.33 14.56 -11.47
C LYS A 93 8.21 15.44 -12.03
N GLU A 94 7.88 15.31 -13.31
CA GLU A 94 6.80 16.08 -13.91
C GLU A 94 5.42 15.66 -13.40
N ILE A 95 5.15 14.37 -13.41
CA ILE A 95 3.84 13.81 -13.03
C ILE A 95 3.56 14.01 -11.54
N HIS A 96 4.56 13.85 -10.68
CA HIS A 96 4.40 13.88 -9.22
C HIS A 96 4.92 15.15 -8.54
N LYS A 97 5.25 16.22 -9.29
CA LYS A 97 5.69 17.49 -8.68
C LYS A 97 4.59 18.13 -7.81
N THR A 98 5.00 19.02 -6.93
CA THR A 98 4.08 19.90 -6.20
C THR A 98 3.26 20.73 -7.18
N ASN A 99 1.96 20.82 -6.96
CA ASN A 99 1.00 21.48 -7.87
C ASN A 99 0.97 20.90 -9.30
N SER A 100 1.23 19.60 -9.42
CA SER A 100 1.12 18.89 -10.70
C SER A 100 -0.26 19.09 -11.34
N ARG A 101 -0.27 19.20 -12.68
CA ARG A 101 -1.49 19.22 -13.50
C ARG A 101 -2.08 17.82 -13.72
N PHE A 102 -1.33 16.78 -13.40
CA PHE A 102 -1.73 15.38 -13.53
C PHE A 102 -2.61 14.99 -12.34
N ALA A 103 -3.91 15.02 -12.54
CA ALA A 103 -4.89 14.68 -11.50
C ALA A 103 -4.89 13.17 -11.18
N LYS A 104 -5.28 12.81 -9.96
CA LYS A 104 -5.57 11.40 -9.64
C LYS A 104 -6.72 10.88 -10.50
N THR A 105 -6.64 9.59 -10.88
CA THR A 105 -7.73 8.90 -11.59
C THR A 105 -8.81 8.40 -10.63
N ALA A 106 -9.96 8.00 -11.15
CA ALA A 106 -11.04 7.38 -10.39
C ALA A 106 -10.63 6.01 -9.77
N PHE A 107 -9.51 5.44 -10.19
CA PHE A 107 -8.95 4.21 -9.62
C PHE A 107 -8.84 4.27 -8.09
N TYR A 108 -8.33 5.37 -7.55
CA TYR A 108 -8.16 5.52 -6.09
C TYR A 108 -9.47 5.46 -5.31
N ARG A 109 -10.56 5.93 -5.93
CA ARG A 109 -11.89 5.81 -5.34
C ARG A 109 -12.39 4.37 -5.35
N LYS A 110 -12.13 3.64 -6.44
CA LYS A 110 -12.53 2.24 -6.58
C LYS A 110 -11.84 1.31 -5.58
N ILE A 111 -10.55 1.59 -5.27
CA ILE A 111 -9.80 0.76 -4.32
C ILE A 111 -10.04 1.14 -2.86
N SER A 112 -10.63 2.29 -2.57
CA SER A 112 -10.90 2.74 -1.20
C SER A 112 -12.09 1.99 -0.60
N ILE A 113 -12.09 1.89 0.73
CA ILE A 113 -13.20 1.36 1.52
C ILE A 113 -14.08 2.54 1.94
N GLY A 114 -15.41 2.34 1.90
CA GLY A 114 -16.40 3.35 2.28
C GLY A 114 -16.83 4.29 1.15
N ASP A 115 -17.77 5.17 1.44
CA ASP A 115 -18.52 5.95 0.45
C ASP A 115 -18.03 7.39 0.29
N LEU A 116 -17.38 7.95 1.30
CA LEU A 116 -16.90 9.33 1.29
C LEU A 116 -15.48 9.44 0.69
N PRO A 117 -15.15 10.56 0.04
CA PRO A 117 -13.78 10.83 -0.37
C PRO A 117 -12.88 11.02 0.87
N THR A 118 -11.63 10.59 0.74
CA THR A 118 -10.58 10.82 1.74
C THR A 118 -9.41 11.56 1.11
N THR A 119 -8.47 12.00 1.91
CA THR A 119 -7.19 12.57 1.44
C THR A 119 -6.47 11.63 0.47
N PHE A 120 -6.60 10.30 0.67
CA PHE A 120 -6.05 9.31 -0.25
C PHE A 120 -6.86 9.16 -1.53
N SER A 121 -8.19 9.10 -1.46
CA SER A 121 -9.04 8.68 -2.60
C SER A 121 -9.55 9.82 -3.46
N THR A 122 -9.51 11.06 -2.97
CA THR A 122 -10.08 12.21 -3.68
C THR A 122 -9.30 12.58 -4.93
N THR A 123 -10.05 12.88 -6.00
CA THR A 123 -9.54 13.51 -7.23
C THR A 123 -9.62 15.03 -7.16
N ASP A 124 -10.41 15.57 -6.26
CA ASP A 124 -10.55 17.00 -6.02
C ASP A 124 -9.30 17.57 -5.34
N LYS A 125 -8.75 18.63 -5.94
CA LYS A 125 -7.51 19.26 -5.48
C LYS A 125 -7.73 20.12 -4.23
N ASP A 126 -8.85 20.82 -4.16
CA ASP A 126 -9.15 21.76 -3.07
C ASP A 126 -9.53 20.99 -1.82
N PHE A 127 -10.39 19.97 -1.95
CA PHE A 127 -10.67 19.02 -0.88
C PHE A 127 -9.38 18.41 -0.32
N HIS A 128 -8.52 17.90 -1.20
CA HIS A 128 -7.25 17.31 -0.76
C HIS A 128 -6.36 18.31 -0.02
N THR A 129 -6.22 19.52 -0.55
CA THR A 129 -5.35 20.55 0.02
C THR A 129 -5.83 20.96 1.41
N HIS A 130 -7.15 21.12 1.58
CA HIS A 130 -7.76 21.44 2.87
C HIS A 130 -7.54 20.33 3.89
N HIS A 131 -7.95 19.10 3.58
CA HIS A 131 -7.83 17.95 4.48
C HIS A 131 -6.36 17.63 4.80
N ARG A 132 -5.48 17.63 3.80
CA ARG A 132 -4.06 17.40 4.02
C ARG A 132 -3.45 18.40 4.99
N ARG A 133 -3.81 19.66 4.93
CA ARG A 133 -3.30 20.69 5.85
C ARG A 133 -3.67 20.39 7.30
N LEU A 134 -4.91 19.92 7.53
CA LEU A 134 -5.38 19.54 8.87
C LEU A 134 -4.64 18.29 9.38
N LEU A 135 -4.47 17.29 8.53
CA LEU A 135 -3.94 15.98 8.86
C LEU A 135 -2.40 15.91 8.93
N ALA A 136 -1.68 16.82 8.24
CA ALA A 136 -0.23 16.77 8.18
C ALA A 136 0.46 17.24 9.48
N SER A 137 -0.11 18.22 10.16
CA SER A 137 0.50 18.79 11.37
C SER A 137 0.69 17.78 12.51
N PRO A 138 -0.31 16.94 12.87
CA PRO A 138 -0.16 15.93 13.92
C PRO A 138 0.84 14.82 13.60
N ILE A 139 1.06 14.50 12.33
CA ILE A 139 1.99 13.45 11.89
C ILE A 139 3.34 14.00 11.41
N SER A 140 3.60 15.28 11.66
CA SER A 140 4.89 15.90 11.40
C SER A 140 5.98 15.33 12.31
N ASP A 141 7.23 15.43 11.89
CA ASP A 141 8.38 14.91 12.64
C ASP A 141 8.42 15.45 14.09
N SER A 142 8.22 16.74 14.27
CA SER A 142 8.17 17.37 15.61
C SER A 142 6.99 16.92 16.47
N SER A 143 5.85 16.62 15.89
CA SER A 143 4.70 16.11 16.62
C SER A 143 4.89 14.66 17.03
N LEU A 144 5.50 13.84 16.18
CA LEU A 144 5.78 12.43 16.43
C LEU A 144 6.79 12.23 17.56
N THR A 145 7.73 13.16 17.79
CA THR A 145 8.65 13.10 18.93
C THR A 145 7.90 12.97 20.26
N ARG A 146 6.74 13.61 20.40
CA ARG A 146 5.90 13.51 21.63
C ARG A 146 5.17 12.16 21.73
N LEU A 147 4.95 11.50 20.61
CA LEU A 147 4.27 10.20 20.51
C LEU A 147 5.27 9.03 20.51
N GLU A 148 6.57 9.30 20.41
CA GLU A 148 7.63 8.29 20.39
C GLU A 148 7.56 7.32 21.59
N PRO A 149 7.29 7.74 22.85
CA PRO A 149 7.19 6.80 23.97
C PRO A 149 6.09 5.74 23.77
N ILE A 150 4.95 6.11 23.16
CA ILE A 150 3.87 5.18 22.84
C ILE A 150 4.33 4.20 21.79
N ILE A 151 4.92 4.70 20.70
CA ILE A 151 5.44 3.90 19.59
C ILE A 151 6.51 2.92 20.08
N ALA A 152 7.50 3.41 20.80
CA ALA A 152 8.59 2.60 21.35
C ALA A 152 8.08 1.51 22.31
N ASN A 153 7.08 1.81 23.13
CA ASN A 153 6.48 0.83 24.02
C ASN A 153 5.80 -0.31 23.25
N ARG A 154 5.02 -0.02 22.20
CA ARG A 154 4.39 -1.05 21.36
C ARG A 154 5.40 -1.91 20.63
N ILE A 155 6.50 -1.30 20.17
CA ILE A 155 7.60 -2.04 19.54
C ILE A 155 8.29 -2.97 20.53
N ARG A 156 8.56 -2.53 21.78
CA ARG A 156 9.14 -3.39 22.83
C ARG A 156 8.24 -4.59 23.11
N ILE A 157 6.94 -4.36 23.29
CA ILE A 157 5.98 -5.47 23.48
C ILE A 157 6.04 -6.47 22.32
N ALA A 158 6.13 -6.00 21.08
CA ALA A 158 6.25 -6.88 19.92
C ALA A 158 7.54 -7.71 19.94
N VAL A 159 8.68 -7.07 20.23
CA VAL A 159 9.99 -7.76 20.33
C VAL A 159 9.99 -8.77 21.48
N ASP A 160 9.40 -8.42 22.62
CA ASP A 160 9.28 -9.33 23.77
C ASP A 160 8.43 -10.56 23.40
N LYS A 161 7.30 -10.36 22.69
CA LYS A 161 6.44 -11.46 22.21
C LYS A 161 7.16 -12.37 21.20
N ILE A 162 7.92 -11.79 20.29
CA ILE A 162 8.76 -12.52 19.34
C ILE A 162 9.79 -13.37 20.09
N THR A 163 10.48 -12.77 21.06
CA THR A 163 11.50 -13.44 21.88
C THR A 163 10.90 -14.59 22.72
N MET A 164 9.75 -14.35 23.34
CA MET A 164 9.02 -15.40 24.09
C MET A 164 8.63 -16.55 23.18
N GLU A 165 8.01 -16.29 22.02
CA GLU A 165 7.60 -17.33 21.08
C GLU A 165 8.80 -18.15 20.56
N LEU A 166 9.93 -17.50 20.29
CA LEU A 166 11.20 -18.17 19.96
C LEU A 166 11.70 -19.08 21.08
N THR A 167 11.63 -18.62 22.33
CA THR A 167 12.04 -19.40 23.50
C THR A 167 11.14 -20.62 23.69
N ASP A 168 9.82 -20.46 23.53
CA ASP A 168 8.84 -21.50 23.79
C ASP A 168 8.75 -22.54 22.65
N HIS A 169 8.88 -22.10 21.39
CA HIS A 169 8.64 -22.92 20.20
C HIS A 169 9.84 -23.11 19.29
N GLY A 170 10.94 -22.38 19.54
CA GLY A 170 12.15 -22.39 18.71
C GLY A 170 12.00 -21.71 17.35
N VAL A 171 10.83 -21.17 17.03
CA VAL A 171 10.51 -20.38 15.83
C VAL A 171 9.43 -19.37 16.13
N THR A 172 9.36 -18.31 15.30
CA THR A 172 8.27 -17.31 15.40
C THR A 172 7.94 -16.75 14.01
N ASP A 173 6.70 -16.33 13.82
CA ASP A 173 6.25 -15.62 12.63
C ASP A 173 6.36 -14.10 12.84
N VAL A 174 7.40 -13.49 12.30
CA VAL A 174 7.60 -12.04 12.45
C VAL A 174 6.58 -11.21 11.66
N PHE A 175 6.01 -11.73 10.55
CA PHE A 175 4.95 -11.01 9.83
C PHE A 175 3.73 -10.79 10.73
N LYS A 176 3.30 -11.81 11.45
CA LYS A 176 2.22 -11.75 12.44
C LYS A 176 2.46 -10.64 13.47
N TRP A 177 3.64 -10.63 14.09
CA TRP A 177 3.94 -9.70 15.18
C TRP A 177 4.14 -8.27 14.70
N TRP A 178 4.76 -8.07 13.53
CA TRP A 178 4.87 -6.72 12.94
C TRP A 178 3.50 -6.17 12.52
N LEU A 179 2.59 -7.02 12.03
CA LEU A 179 1.22 -6.61 11.72
C LEU A 179 0.47 -6.18 12.99
N PHE A 180 0.58 -6.93 14.07
CA PHE A 180 -0.06 -6.59 15.34
C PHE A 180 0.49 -5.29 15.90
N MET A 181 1.81 -5.13 15.89
CA MET A 181 2.50 -3.93 16.34
C MET A 181 2.03 -2.69 15.56
N ALA A 182 2.12 -2.72 14.23
CA ALA A 182 1.77 -1.59 13.40
C ALA A 182 0.28 -1.22 13.52
N THR A 183 -0.60 -2.23 13.62
CA THR A 183 -2.04 -2.01 13.82
C THR A 183 -2.33 -1.42 15.20
N ASP A 184 -1.68 -1.91 16.25
CA ASP A 184 -1.84 -1.39 17.61
C ASP A 184 -1.31 0.05 17.73
N ILE A 185 -0.16 0.35 17.10
CA ILE A 185 0.39 1.73 17.05
C ILE A 185 -0.60 2.67 16.36
N ILE A 186 -1.00 2.37 15.12
CA ILE A 186 -1.88 3.29 14.39
C ILE A 186 -3.25 3.44 15.06
N GLY A 187 -3.77 2.37 15.70
CA GLY A 187 -4.99 2.42 16.48
C GLY A 187 -4.88 3.36 17.67
N GLU A 188 -3.81 3.23 18.47
CA GLU A 188 -3.58 4.08 19.63
C GLU A 188 -3.31 5.54 19.23
N LEU A 189 -2.54 5.77 18.17
CA LEU A 189 -2.28 7.11 17.65
C LEU A 189 -3.51 7.77 17.03
N THR A 190 -4.46 7.00 16.49
CA THR A 190 -5.67 7.52 15.84
C THR A 190 -6.80 7.74 16.85
N PHE A 191 -7.09 6.73 17.68
CA PHE A 191 -8.26 6.69 18.55
C PHE A 191 -7.94 6.85 20.05
N GLY A 192 -6.65 6.96 20.41
CA GLY A 192 -6.23 7.00 21.81
C GLY A 192 -6.27 5.66 22.55
N ASP A 193 -6.61 4.56 21.85
CA ASP A 193 -6.63 3.19 22.40
C ASP A 193 -6.16 2.20 21.34
N SER A 194 -5.42 1.16 21.75
CA SER A 194 -4.92 0.14 20.83
C SER A 194 -5.97 -0.94 20.53
N PHE A 195 -5.72 -1.71 19.49
CA PHE A 195 -6.52 -2.91 19.18
C PHE A 195 -6.20 -4.11 20.08
N ARG A 196 -5.16 -4.02 20.90
CA ARG A 196 -4.67 -5.04 21.84
C ARG A 196 -4.30 -6.37 21.17
N MET A 197 -3.91 -6.35 19.92
CA MET A 197 -3.52 -7.56 19.20
C MET A 197 -2.21 -8.13 19.72
N LEU A 198 -1.28 -7.27 20.15
CA LEU A 198 -0.02 -7.69 20.78
C LEU A 198 -0.27 -8.43 22.12
N GLU A 199 -1.17 -7.92 22.95
CA GLU A 199 -1.49 -8.52 24.23
C GLU A 199 -2.22 -9.85 24.07
N ILE A 200 -3.19 -9.92 23.15
CA ILE A 200 -4.01 -11.10 22.89
C ILE A 200 -3.25 -12.17 22.10
N GLY A 201 -2.27 -11.77 21.26
CA GLY A 201 -1.52 -12.66 20.36
C GLY A 201 -2.36 -13.19 19.18
N LYS A 202 -3.49 -12.55 18.87
CA LYS A 202 -4.43 -12.97 17.82
C LYS A 202 -5.04 -11.76 17.12
N LYS A 203 -5.40 -11.95 15.85
CA LYS A 203 -6.21 -10.97 15.10
C LYS A 203 -7.55 -10.76 15.80
N ASN A 204 -7.92 -9.52 16.04
CA ASN A 204 -9.26 -9.20 16.53
C ASN A 204 -10.27 -9.18 15.38
N GLN A 205 -11.57 -9.01 15.70
CA GLN A 205 -12.64 -9.01 14.70
C GLN A 205 -12.49 -7.90 13.66
N TYR A 206 -11.98 -6.73 14.07
CA TYR A 206 -11.72 -5.61 13.15
C TYR A 206 -10.67 -5.96 12.09
N SER A 207 -9.55 -6.54 12.51
CA SER A 207 -8.47 -6.98 11.61
C SER A 207 -8.96 -8.06 10.63
N LEU A 208 -9.72 -9.05 11.12
CA LEU A 208 -10.32 -10.11 10.28
C LEU A 208 -11.31 -9.54 9.24
N ASP A 209 -12.10 -8.56 9.62
CA ASP A 209 -13.05 -7.90 8.71
C ASP A 209 -12.32 -7.07 7.66
N MET A 210 -11.26 -6.37 8.05
CA MET A 210 -10.42 -5.58 7.15
C MET A 210 -9.71 -6.48 6.12
N GLU A 211 -9.07 -7.55 6.57
CA GLU A 211 -8.41 -8.53 5.71
C GLU A 211 -9.38 -9.11 4.67
N ARG A 212 -10.61 -9.45 5.06
CA ARG A 212 -11.65 -9.92 4.13
C ARG A 212 -12.01 -8.88 3.06
N LEU A 213 -12.12 -7.60 3.43
CA LEU A 213 -12.43 -6.56 2.46
C LEU A 213 -11.27 -6.29 1.50
N ILE A 214 -10.04 -6.34 1.99
CA ILE A 214 -8.84 -6.14 1.19
C ILE A 214 -8.64 -7.31 0.22
N SER A 215 -8.80 -8.56 0.67
CA SER A 215 -8.66 -9.75 -0.19
C SER A 215 -9.65 -9.79 -1.35
N LEU A 216 -10.84 -9.21 -1.17
CA LEU A 216 -11.86 -9.12 -2.22
C LEU A 216 -11.72 -7.86 -3.09
N GLN A 217 -10.77 -6.99 -2.81
CA GLN A 217 -10.59 -5.72 -3.52
C GLN A 217 -10.38 -5.90 -5.04
N PRO A 218 -9.52 -6.81 -5.53
CA PRO A 218 -9.34 -6.99 -6.97
C PRO A 218 -10.65 -7.37 -7.67
N PHE A 219 -11.43 -8.26 -7.07
CA PHE A 219 -12.71 -8.66 -7.60
C PHE A 219 -13.75 -7.52 -7.57
N ARG A 220 -13.83 -6.78 -6.47
CA ARG A 220 -14.74 -5.63 -6.33
C ARG A 220 -14.48 -4.54 -7.35
N THR A 221 -13.20 -4.26 -7.62
CA THR A 221 -12.79 -3.19 -8.55
C THR A 221 -12.98 -3.59 -10.00
N THR A 222 -12.80 -4.87 -10.32
CA THR A 222 -12.91 -5.41 -11.68
C THR A 222 -14.37 -5.65 -12.09
N PHE A 223 -15.19 -6.17 -11.16
CA PHE A 223 -16.56 -6.60 -11.44
C PHE A 223 -17.62 -5.86 -10.59
N PRO A 224 -17.64 -4.51 -10.59
CA PRO A 224 -18.52 -3.74 -9.67
C PRO A 224 -20.00 -4.03 -9.89
N VAL A 225 -20.42 -4.32 -11.13
CA VAL A 225 -21.82 -4.65 -11.44
C VAL A 225 -22.19 -6.02 -10.88
N LEU A 226 -21.31 -7.03 -11.04
CA LEU A 226 -21.52 -8.36 -10.45
C LEU A 226 -21.61 -8.29 -8.93
N VAL A 227 -20.77 -7.48 -8.29
CA VAL A 227 -20.81 -7.27 -6.84
C VAL A 227 -22.13 -6.63 -6.39
N LYS A 228 -22.67 -5.67 -7.17
CA LYS A 228 -23.99 -5.06 -6.89
C LYS A 228 -25.12 -6.08 -7.00
N ILE A 229 -25.15 -6.86 -8.09
CA ILE A 229 -26.16 -7.91 -8.31
C ILE A 229 -26.06 -9.00 -7.25
N ALA A 230 -24.84 -9.40 -6.90
CA ALA A 230 -24.57 -10.43 -5.93
C ALA A 230 -25.09 -10.08 -4.51
N ARG A 231 -25.29 -8.80 -4.18
CA ARG A 231 -25.91 -8.38 -2.90
C ARG A 231 -27.35 -8.91 -2.75
N TYR A 232 -28.03 -9.19 -3.84
CA TYR A 232 -29.39 -9.76 -3.85
C TYR A 232 -29.42 -11.30 -3.83
N ILE A 233 -28.26 -11.93 -3.99
CA ILE A 233 -28.13 -13.40 -3.98
C ILE A 233 -27.70 -13.83 -2.57
N PRO A 234 -28.37 -14.80 -1.94
CA PRO A 234 -28.07 -15.22 -0.57
C PRO A 234 -26.82 -16.11 -0.46
N VAL A 235 -25.71 -15.67 -1.07
CA VAL A 235 -24.42 -16.39 -0.98
C VAL A 235 -23.70 -15.99 0.32
N PRO A 236 -23.24 -16.96 1.14
CA PRO A 236 -22.62 -16.68 2.44
C PRO A 236 -21.44 -15.71 2.39
N ILE A 237 -20.57 -15.79 1.37
CA ILE A 237 -19.39 -14.92 1.24
C ILE A 237 -19.79 -13.45 1.10
N ILE A 238 -20.83 -13.16 0.32
CA ILE A 238 -21.33 -11.79 0.07
C ILE A 238 -22.00 -11.22 1.31
N LYS A 239 -22.84 -12.04 1.96
CA LYS A 239 -23.50 -11.68 3.21
C LYS A 239 -22.47 -11.38 4.32
N ASN A 240 -21.41 -12.18 4.40
CA ASN A 240 -20.33 -11.97 5.36
C ASN A 240 -19.52 -10.69 5.04
N THR A 241 -19.27 -10.39 3.77
CA THR A 241 -18.57 -9.16 3.35
C THR A 241 -19.38 -7.91 3.73
N ALA A 242 -20.68 -7.90 3.46
CA ALA A 242 -21.55 -6.78 3.86
C ALA A 242 -21.63 -6.61 5.39
N ARG A 243 -21.62 -7.71 6.15
CA ARG A 243 -21.53 -7.67 7.61
C ARG A 243 -20.20 -7.11 8.09
N SER A 244 -19.08 -7.49 7.48
CA SER A 244 -17.76 -6.96 7.79
C SER A 244 -17.70 -5.45 7.57
N GLU A 245 -18.20 -4.96 6.43
CA GLU A 245 -18.27 -3.52 6.11
C GLU A 245 -19.07 -2.75 7.18
N LYS A 246 -20.24 -3.28 7.57
CA LYS A 246 -21.06 -2.68 8.63
C LYS A 246 -20.35 -2.65 9.99
N ARG A 247 -19.68 -3.75 10.39
CA ARG A 247 -18.95 -3.81 11.67
C ARG A 247 -17.79 -2.83 11.71
N LEU A 248 -17.01 -2.72 10.61
CA LEU A 248 -15.91 -1.77 10.50
C LEU A 248 -16.39 -0.32 10.67
N LYS A 249 -17.49 0.03 10.00
CA LYS A 249 -18.11 1.36 10.14
C LYS A 249 -18.56 1.62 11.57
N THR A 250 -19.25 0.64 12.18
CA THR A 250 -19.71 0.75 13.57
C THR A 250 -18.55 0.91 14.54
N TYR A 251 -17.49 0.13 14.36
CA TYR A 251 -16.27 0.22 15.19
C TYR A 251 -15.62 1.60 15.09
N ALA A 252 -15.47 2.14 13.88
CA ALA A 252 -14.87 3.45 13.67
C ALA A 252 -15.72 4.58 14.33
N ILE A 253 -17.04 4.54 14.19
CA ILE A 253 -17.94 5.47 14.87
C ILE A 253 -17.77 5.39 16.39
N GLN A 254 -17.84 4.19 16.96
CA GLN A 254 -17.67 3.99 18.41
C GLN A 254 -16.29 4.44 18.91
N SER A 255 -15.24 4.29 18.10
CA SER A 255 -13.89 4.73 18.45
C SER A 255 -13.78 6.25 18.46
N VAL A 256 -14.39 6.92 17.49
CA VAL A 256 -14.47 8.40 17.46
C VAL A 256 -15.28 8.91 18.66
N ASP A 257 -16.42 8.30 18.97
CA ASP A 257 -17.24 8.68 20.12
C ASP A 257 -16.52 8.48 21.45
N ARG A 258 -15.76 7.37 21.60
CA ARG A 258 -14.94 7.13 22.80
C ARG A 258 -13.87 8.21 22.95
N TYR A 259 -13.18 8.55 21.85
CA TYR A 259 -12.17 9.60 21.91
C TYR A 259 -12.76 10.96 22.28
N LYS A 260 -13.92 11.35 21.70
CA LYS A 260 -14.63 12.58 22.08
C LYS A 260 -14.96 12.62 23.57
N LYS A 261 -15.41 11.49 24.14
CA LYS A 261 -15.66 11.37 25.59
C LYS A 261 -14.39 11.54 26.40
N LEU A 262 -13.26 10.94 25.99
CA LEU A 262 -11.98 11.13 26.67
C LEU A 262 -11.55 12.60 26.68
N VAL A 263 -11.67 13.29 25.55
CA VAL A 263 -11.36 14.72 25.45
C VAL A 263 -12.29 15.56 26.33
N SER A 264 -13.58 15.23 26.40
CA SER A 264 -14.55 15.96 27.26
C SER A 264 -14.33 15.77 28.74
N GLN A 265 -13.67 14.70 29.18
CA GLN A 265 -13.31 14.45 30.59
C GLN A 265 -12.12 15.29 31.07
N ASP A 266 -11.16 15.58 30.19
CA ASP A 266 -10.03 16.48 30.46
C ASP A 266 -9.75 17.38 29.25
N PRO A 267 -10.57 18.42 29.03
CA PRO A 267 -10.41 19.32 27.88
C PRO A 267 -9.10 20.14 27.93
N SER A 268 -8.54 20.32 29.12
CA SER A 268 -7.31 21.10 29.32
C SER A 268 -6.03 20.33 28.93
N ASN A 269 -6.08 18.99 28.98
CA ASN A 269 -4.94 18.12 28.65
C ASN A 269 -5.40 16.85 27.91
N PRO A 270 -5.98 16.97 26.71
CA PRO A 270 -6.48 15.82 25.97
C PRO A 270 -5.34 14.87 25.62
N LYS A 271 -5.59 13.55 25.71
CA LYS A 271 -4.63 12.54 25.22
C LYS A 271 -4.27 12.87 23.76
N PRO A 272 -2.99 13.12 23.44
CA PRO A 272 -2.60 13.51 22.10
C PRO A 272 -2.81 12.36 21.13
N THR A 273 -3.50 12.65 20.02
CA THR A 273 -3.69 11.73 18.89
C THR A 273 -3.45 12.45 17.56
N LEU A 274 -3.36 11.70 16.47
CA LEU A 274 -3.28 12.26 15.13
C LEU A 274 -4.52 13.07 14.75
N PHE A 275 -5.65 12.83 15.42
CA PHE A 275 -6.93 13.45 15.15
C PHE A 275 -7.32 14.57 16.13
N THR A 276 -6.50 14.85 17.16
CA THR A 276 -6.83 15.87 18.17
C THR A 276 -7.23 17.22 17.57
N LYS A 277 -6.53 17.68 16.53
CA LYS A 277 -6.83 18.97 15.88
C LYS A 277 -8.06 18.93 14.95
N ILE A 278 -8.49 17.75 14.52
CA ILE A 278 -9.60 17.60 13.59
C ILE A 278 -10.94 17.64 14.31
N PHE A 279 -10.93 17.28 15.60
CA PHE A 279 -12.12 17.39 16.45
C PHE A 279 -12.41 18.83 16.92
N ASP A 280 -11.56 19.80 16.60
CA ASP A 280 -11.87 21.21 16.79
C ASP A 280 -12.96 21.62 15.79
N GLU A 281 -14.01 22.30 16.25
CA GLU A 281 -15.10 22.82 15.41
C GLU A 281 -14.60 23.67 14.25
N LYS A 282 -13.45 24.32 14.40
CA LYS A 282 -12.77 25.10 13.37
C LYS A 282 -12.23 24.28 12.19
N SER A 283 -12.17 22.95 12.32
CA SER A 283 -11.70 22.08 11.25
C SER A 283 -12.63 22.05 10.04
N GLY A 284 -13.94 22.24 10.27
CA GLY A 284 -14.98 22.14 9.25
C GLY A 284 -15.23 20.73 8.74
N MET A 285 -14.62 19.70 9.34
CA MET A 285 -14.84 18.29 8.97
C MET A 285 -16.04 17.71 9.72
N SER A 286 -16.91 17.03 9.01
CA SER A 286 -18.01 16.27 9.61
C SER A 286 -17.49 15.00 10.30
N ASP A 287 -18.23 14.49 11.29
CA ASP A 287 -17.91 13.21 11.96
C ASP A 287 -17.78 12.05 10.97
N SER A 288 -18.58 12.03 9.92
CA SER A 288 -18.53 11.01 8.88
C SER A 288 -17.23 11.07 8.08
N GLU A 289 -16.72 12.25 7.77
CA GLU A 289 -15.41 12.43 7.11
C GLU A 289 -14.27 12.02 8.04
N ILE A 290 -14.35 12.39 9.32
CA ILE A 290 -13.36 11.99 10.34
C ILE A 290 -13.29 10.46 10.47
N VAL A 291 -14.44 9.79 10.58
CA VAL A 291 -14.54 8.32 10.61
C VAL A 291 -13.93 7.70 9.37
N GLN A 292 -14.20 8.25 8.20
CA GLN A 292 -13.70 7.73 6.92
C GLN A 292 -12.18 7.91 6.78
N GLU A 293 -11.63 9.07 7.18
CA GLU A 293 -10.18 9.31 7.21
C GLU A 293 -9.50 8.36 8.21
N ALA A 294 -10.06 8.18 9.41
CA ALA A 294 -9.53 7.29 10.44
C ALA A 294 -9.44 5.84 9.96
N GLN A 295 -10.46 5.33 9.27
CA GLN A 295 -10.41 4.00 8.65
C GLN A 295 -9.28 3.90 7.61
N GLY A 296 -9.10 4.94 6.78
CA GLY A 296 -7.99 5.01 5.83
C GLY A 296 -6.62 4.95 6.50
N TYR A 297 -6.46 5.63 7.64
CA TYR A 297 -5.20 5.63 8.40
C TYR A 297 -4.85 4.27 8.97
N ILE A 298 -5.84 3.52 9.48
CA ILE A 298 -5.58 2.18 10.01
C ILE A 298 -5.07 1.26 8.91
N VAL A 299 -5.76 1.23 7.75
CA VAL A 299 -5.30 0.42 6.61
C VAL A 299 -3.90 0.82 6.16
N ALA A 300 -3.68 2.14 5.99
CA ALA A 300 -2.42 2.63 5.48
C ALA A 300 -1.25 2.41 6.44
N GLY A 301 -1.47 2.55 7.76
CA GLY A 301 -0.43 2.44 8.78
C GLY A 301 -0.13 1.00 9.21
N SER A 302 -1.10 0.08 9.09
CA SER A 302 -0.91 -1.31 9.52
C SER A 302 -0.06 -2.12 8.53
N ASP A 303 -0.61 -2.37 7.35
CA ASP A 303 -0.03 -3.33 6.40
C ASP A 303 1.29 -2.84 5.80
N THR A 304 1.42 -1.54 5.50
CA THR A 304 2.62 -1.02 4.84
C THR A 304 3.86 -1.12 5.72
N THR A 305 3.75 -0.76 6.99
CA THR A 305 4.86 -0.87 7.95
C THR A 305 5.17 -2.33 8.27
N ALA A 306 4.14 -3.15 8.51
CA ALA A 306 4.31 -4.58 8.81
C ALA A 306 5.05 -5.32 7.69
N VAL A 307 4.62 -5.14 6.43
CA VAL A 307 5.25 -5.77 5.27
C VAL A 307 6.69 -5.28 5.09
N THR A 308 6.93 -3.98 5.23
CA THR A 308 8.29 -3.43 5.12
C THR A 308 9.22 -4.00 6.18
N LEU A 309 8.79 -4.08 7.46
CA LEU A 309 9.57 -4.69 8.54
C LEU A 309 9.79 -6.18 8.32
N THR A 310 8.79 -6.89 7.80
CA THR A 310 8.91 -8.31 7.48
C THR A 310 10.00 -8.57 6.46
N TYR A 311 9.99 -7.85 5.34
CA TYR A 311 11.03 -8.00 4.32
C TYR A 311 12.39 -7.47 4.78
N LEU A 312 12.43 -6.42 5.59
CA LEU A 312 13.66 -5.94 6.23
C LEU A 312 14.27 -7.03 7.11
N THR A 313 13.48 -7.60 8.02
CA THR A 313 13.90 -8.68 8.91
C THR A 313 14.39 -9.87 8.09
N TYR A 314 13.61 -10.32 7.09
CA TYR A 314 13.97 -11.42 6.23
C TYR A 314 15.27 -11.18 5.47
N ALA A 315 15.43 -10.02 4.84
CA ALA A 315 16.61 -9.69 4.05
C ALA A 315 17.89 -9.61 4.89
N VAL A 316 17.81 -9.01 6.08
CA VAL A 316 18.94 -8.92 7.02
C VAL A 316 19.26 -10.29 7.63
N CYS A 317 18.23 -11.07 7.99
CA CYS A 317 18.44 -12.42 8.56
C CYS A 317 19.07 -13.40 7.56
N ARG A 318 18.84 -13.23 6.24
CA ARG A 318 19.42 -14.08 5.19
C ARG A 318 20.91 -13.84 4.91
N ASP A 319 21.42 -12.65 5.19
CA ASP A 319 22.81 -12.27 4.90
C ASP A 319 23.53 -12.00 6.24
N SER A 320 24.36 -12.98 6.66
CA SER A 320 25.10 -12.87 7.92
C SER A 320 26.02 -11.64 7.94
N ARG A 321 26.64 -11.28 6.81
CA ARG A 321 27.51 -10.10 6.67
C ARG A 321 26.72 -8.82 6.97
N VAL A 322 25.50 -8.69 6.40
CA VAL A 322 24.64 -7.53 6.62
C VAL A 322 24.19 -7.48 8.08
N ARG A 323 23.76 -8.62 8.63
CA ARG A 323 23.29 -8.74 10.01
C ARG A 323 24.38 -8.39 11.01
N GLU A 324 25.57 -8.99 10.90
CA GLU A 324 26.71 -8.75 11.79
C GLU A 324 27.13 -7.28 11.80
N LYS A 325 27.20 -6.65 10.61
CA LYS A 325 27.53 -5.23 10.48
C LYS A 325 26.46 -4.34 11.14
N LEU A 326 25.17 -4.66 10.99
CA LEU A 326 24.08 -3.94 11.66
C LEU A 326 24.17 -4.11 13.19
N VAL A 327 24.33 -5.33 13.68
CA VAL A 327 24.44 -5.64 15.10
C VAL A 327 25.63 -4.89 15.74
N ALA A 328 26.76 -4.85 15.06
CA ALA A 328 27.94 -4.11 15.50
C ALA A 328 27.68 -2.59 15.60
N GLU A 329 26.98 -2.01 14.63
CA GLU A 329 26.59 -0.58 14.69
C GLU A 329 25.62 -0.30 15.85
N LEU A 330 24.66 -1.19 16.09
CA LEU A 330 23.66 -1.04 17.16
C LEU A 330 24.21 -1.25 18.56
N ALA A 331 25.30 -2.00 18.73
CA ALA A 331 25.92 -2.29 20.02
C ALA A 331 26.39 -1.01 20.75
N GLY A 332 26.76 0.04 20.00
CA GLY A 332 27.23 1.32 20.55
C GLY A 332 26.11 2.26 21.03
N ILE A 333 24.83 1.92 20.84
CA ILE A 333 23.72 2.82 21.17
C ILE A 333 23.32 2.69 22.65
N PRO A 334 23.32 3.80 23.43
CA PRO A 334 22.94 3.76 24.83
C PRO A 334 21.43 3.53 25.02
N GLU A 335 21.07 3.03 26.20
CA GLU A 335 19.67 2.99 26.63
C GLU A 335 19.26 4.35 27.27
N PRO A 336 17.99 4.77 27.12
CA PRO A 336 16.97 4.14 26.28
C PRO A 336 17.21 4.41 24.79
N VAL A 337 16.97 3.41 23.94
CA VAL A 337 16.99 3.60 22.48
C VAL A 337 15.88 4.55 22.07
N THR A 338 16.23 5.62 21.37
CA THR A 338 15.32 6.66 20.88
C THR A 338 15.44 6.84 19.37
N ASP A 339 14.39 7.35 18.72
CA ASP A 339 14.46 7.65 17.28
C ASP A 339 15.61 8.64 16.98
N LYS A 340 15.83 9.62 17.87
CA LYS A 340 16.93 10.58 17.72
C LYS A 340 18.29 9.90 17.68
N SER A 341 18.55 8.90 18.54
CA SER A 341 19.82 8.17 18.57
C SER A 341 20.04 7.28 17.34
N LEU A 342 18.97 6.95 16.60
CA LEU A 342 19.02 6.09 15.44
C LEU A 342 19.06 6.84 14.08
N ARG A 343 18.70 8.13 14.07
CA ARG A 343 18.63 8.93 12.83
C ARG A 343 19.95 9.04 12.10
N ASP A 344 21.04 9.12 12.83
CA ASP A 344 22.38 9.36 12.32
C ASP A 344 23.20 8.06 12.14
N LEU A 345 22.59 6.87 12.39
CA LEU A 345 23.24 5.60 12.14
C LEU A 345 23.31 5.29 10.65
N PRO A 346 24.49 5.30 10.05
CA PRO A 346 24.60 5.21 8.60
C PRO A 346 24.10 3.87 8.06
N TYR A 347 24.52 2.75 8.66
CA TYR A 347 24.21 1.44 8.14
C TYR A 347 22.76 1.02 8.34
N LEU A 348 22.18 1.32 9.51
CA LEU A 348 20.75 1.14 9.75
C LEU A 348 19.91 1.87 8.69
N ASN A 349 20.26 3.13 8.40
CA ASN A 349 19.52 3.91 7.42
C ASN A 349 19.76 3.45 5.98
N GLN A 350 20.94 2.87 5.66
CA GLN A 350 21.21 2.22 4.38
C GLN A 350 20.32 0.98 4.21
N ILE A 351 20.21 0.13 5.24
CA ILE A 351 19.33 -1.06 5.24
C ILE A 351 17.87 -0.64 5.00
N ILE A 352 17.38 0.37 5.72
CA ILE A 352 16.01 0.86 5.55
C ILE A 352 15.77 1.38 4.13
N LYS A 353 16.71 2.16 3.58
CA LYS A 353 16.60 2.65 2.18
C LYS A 353 16.59 1.52 1.17
N GLU A 354 17.44 0.51 1.36
CA GLU A 354 17.51 -0.64 0.45
C GLU A 354 16.24 -1.51 0.54
N THR A 355 15.73 -1.70 1.75
CA THR A 355 14.45 -2.39 1.95
C THR A 355 13.32 -1.66 1.24
N LEU A 356 13.21 -0.35 1.43
CA LEU A 356 12.20 0.48 0.78
C LEU A 356 12.35 0.52 -0.74
N ARG A 357 13.55 0.37 -1.28
CA ARG A 357 13.79 0.23 -2.71
C ARG A 357 13.31 -1.13 -3.22
N LEU A 358 13.83 -2.20 -2.66
CA LEU A 358 13.64 -3.55 -3.20
C LEU A 358 12.25 -4.11 -2.86
N TYR A 359 11.74 -3.78 -1.66
CA TYR A 359 10.50 -4.28 -1.10
C TYR A 359 9.54 -3.13 -0.75
N THR A 360 9.37 -2.20 -1.70
CA THR A 360 8.44 -1.09 -1.48
C THR A 360 7.01 -1.58 -1.24
N ALA A 361 6.35 -1.10 -0.18
CA ALA A 361 5.01 -1.55 0.20
C ALA A 361 3.94 -1.23 -0.85
N VAL A 362 4.15 -0.23 -1.71
CA VAL A 362 3.31 0.11 -2.85
C VAL A 362 4.14 0.02 -4.13
N PRO A 363 4.39 -1.19 -4.67
CA PRO A 363 5.16 -1.38 -5.89
C PRO A 363 4.39 -0.98 -7.16
N PHE A 364 3.08 -0.85 -7.03
CA PHE A 364 2.11 -0.58 -8.07
C PHE A 364 2.27 0.81 -8.70
N GLY A 365 1.81 0.96 -9.94
CA GLY A 365 1.74 2.26 -10.60
C GLY A 365 0.86 3.26 -9.85
N LEU A 366 1.24 4.52 -9.90
CA LEU A 366 0.49 5.62 -9.30
C LEU A 366 -0.29 6.39 -10.37
N PRO A 367 -1.47 5.91 -10.81
CA PRO A 367 -2.17 6.42 -12.00
C PRO A 367 -2.60 7.89 -11.86
N ARG A 368 -2.38 8.62 -12.94
CA ARG A 368 -2.74 10.04 -13.11
C ARG A 368 -3.39 10.26 -14.47
N LEU A 369 -4.27 11.24 -14.56
CA LEU A 369 -4.82 11.71 -15.84
C LEU A 369 -3.89 12.73 -16.46
N VAL A 370 -3.58 12.53 -17.74
CA VAL A 370 -2.89 13.51 -18.55
C VAL A 370 -3.80 14.74 -18.71
N PRO A 371 -3.27 15.96 -18.51
CA PRO A 371 -4.05 17.18 -18.65
C PRO A 371 -4.56 17.36 -20.10
N PRO A 372 -5.62 18.18 -20.33
CA PRO A 372 -6.29 18.29 -21.63
C PRO A 372 -5.37 18.62 -22.82
N GLU A 373 -4.30 19.37 -22.58
CA GLU A 373 -3.30 19.75 -23.58
C GLU A 373 -2.36 18.61 -23.98
N GLY A 374 -2.45 17.45 -23.33
CA GLY A 374 -1.53 16.34 -23.53
C GLY A 374 -0.20 16.51 -22.79
N ALA A 375 0.70 15.55 -22.98
CA ALA A 375 2.05 15.57 -22.43
C ALA A 375 3.04 14.80 -23.32
N GLN A 376 4.34 15.11 -23.17
CA GLN A 376 5.42 14.44 -23.89
C GLN A 376 6.28 13.65 -22.92
N PHE A 377 6.55 12.38 -23.24
CA PHE A 377 7.42 11.53 -22.46
C PHE A 377 8.36 10.75 -23.39
N ASN A 378 9.66 10.93 -23.25
CA ASN A 378 10.67 10.25 -24.05
C ASN A 378 10.38 10.26 -25.57
N GLY A 379 9.93 11.39 -26.12
CA GLY A 379 9.61 11.56 -27.53
C GLY A 379 8.20 11.09 -27.94
N TYR A 380 7.43 10.48 -27.04
CA TYR A 380 6.06 10.07 -27.31
C TYR A 380 5.05 11.10 -26.80
N HIS A 381 4.13 11.48 -27.68
CA HIS A 381 2.99 12.31 -27.28
C HIS A 381 1.88 11.44 -26.65
N VAL A 382 1.43 11.79 -25.45
CA VAL A 382 0.30 11.18 -24.77
C VAL A 382 -0.84 12.17 -24.70
N PRO A 383 -1.99 11.90 -25.36
CA PRO A 383 -3.13 12.82 -25.39
C PRO A 383 -3.75 13.05 -24.02
N GLY A 384 -4.48 14.19 -23.90
CA GLY A 384 -5.26 14.50 -22.70
C GLY A 384 -6.32 13.45 -22.39
N GLY A 385 -6.57 13.22 -21.10
CA GLY A 385 -7.55 12.23 -20.62
C GLY A 385 -7.05 10.78 -20.58
N ILE A 386 -5.87 10.49 -21.15
CA ILE A 386 -5.21 9.18 -21.00
C ILE A 386 -4.68 9.02 -19.57
N THR A 387 -4.70 7.80 -19.07
CA THR A 387 -4.07 7.45 -17.79
C THR A 387 -2.58 7.19 -18.00
N VAL A 388 -1.74 7.92 -17.27
CA VAL A 388 -0.30 7.60 -17.15
C VAL A 388 -0.01 7.14 -15.72
N SER A 389 0.90 6.20 -15.58
CA SER A 389 1.39 5.74 -14.28
C SER A 389 2.91 5.63 -14.27
N THR A 390 3.46 5.64 -13.05
CA THR A 390 4.87 5.37 -12.79
C THR A 390 4.92 4.41 -11.62
N GLN A 391 5.48 3.24 -11.83
CA GLN A 391 5.56 2.27 -10.74
C GLN A 391 6.94 2.25 -10.07
N ALA A 392 6.94 2.26 -8.76
CA ALA A 392 8.17 2.17 -7.97
C ALA A 392 8.92 0.86 -8.25
N TYR A 393 8.22 -0.24 -8.51
CA TYR A 393 8.85 -1.55 -8.78
C TYR A 393 9.83 -1.49 -9.95
N SER A 394 9.44 -0.90 -11.09
CA SER A 394 10.31 -0.78 -12.27
C SER A 394 11.41 0.26 -12.07
N LEU A 395 11.06 1.44 -11.55
CA LEU A 395 12.05 2.50 -11.27
C LEU A 395 13.16 2.04 -10.32
N HIS A 396 12.80 1.27 -9.29
CA HIS A 396 13.72 0.75 -8.31
C HIS A 396 14.59 -0.42 -8.83
N ARG A 397 14.24 -0.98 -10.00
CA ARG A 397 14.94 -2.07 -10.67
C ARG A 397 15.55 -1.69 -12.01
N ASP A 398 15.60 -0.40 -12.32
CA ASP A 398 16.28 0.08 -13.51
C ASP A 398 17.80 -0.20 -13.42
N HIS A 399 18.29 -1.09 -14.27
CA HIS A 399 19.69 -1.50 -14.32
C HIS A 399 20.67 -0.36 -14.60
N ALA A 400 20.24 0.68 -15.31
CA ALA A 400 21.05 1.86 -15.61
C ALA A 400 21.27 2.73 -14.36
N ILE A 401 20.37 2.64 -13.37
CA ILE A 401 20.39 3.43 -12.14
C ILE A 401 20.90 2.62 -10.96
N PHE A 402 20.46 1.37 -10.83
CA PHE A 402 20.80 0.46 -9.74
C PHE A 402 21.54 -0.77 -10.26
N PRO A 403 22.88 -0.82 -10.21
CA PRO A 403 23.63 -2.05 -10.53
C PRO A 403 23.16 -3.22 -9.68
N ASP A 404 23.02 -4.42 -10.29
CA ASP A 404 22.46 -5.60 -9.62
C ASP A 404 21.15 -5.30 -8.87
N PRO A 405 20.08 -4.84 -9.57
CA PRO A 405 18.93 -4.21 -8.92
C PRO A 405 18.14 -5.17 -8.03
N ASP A 406 18.17 -6.47 -8.27
CA ASP A 406 17.47 -7.49 -7.46
C ASP A 406 18.26 -7.96 -6.24
N LYS A 407 19.55 -7.57 -6.15
CA LYS A 407 20.39 -7.88 -4.99
C LYS A 407 20.12 -6.88 -3.86
N PHE A 408 19.86 -7.40 -2.67
CA PHE A 408 19.80 -6.59 -1.46
C PHE A 408 21.21 -6.15 -1.06
N ASN A 409 21.53 -4.89 -1.28
CA ASN A 409 22.86 -4.32 -1.03
C ASN A 409 22.74 -2.94 -0.35
N PRO A 410 22.74 -2.87 0.98
CA PRO A 410 22.66 -1.62 1.72
C PRO A 410 23.78 -0.63 1.39
N GLU A 411 24.98 -1.10 1.09
CA GLU A 411 26.15 -0.28 0.82
C GLU A 411 26.01 0.62 -0.41
N ARG A 412 25.07 0.31 -1.34
CA ARG A 412 24.76 1.22 -2.46
C ARG A 412 24.31 2.61 -2.00
N TRP A 413 23.79 2.70 -0.77
CA TRP A 413 23.32 3.95 -0.17
C TRP A 413 24.41 4.69 0.64
N GLU A 414 25.65 4.22 0.64
CA GLU A 414 26.77 4.96 1.25
C GLU A 414 27.07 6.24 0.48
N ASN A 415 27.18 6.14 -0.85
CA ASN A 415 27.40 7.27 -1.75
C ASN A 415 26.40 7.25 -2.92
N PRO A 416 25.07 7.45 -2.65
CA PRO A 416 24.06 7.33 -3.68
C PRO A 416 24.14 8.44 -4.71
N THR A 417 24.07 8.11 -6.00
CA THR A 417 24.03 9.09 -7.09
C THR A 417 22.76 9.93 -7.03
N LYS A 418 22.72 11.01 -7.81
CA LYS A 418 21.50 11.83 -7.92
C LYS A 418 20.37 11.04 -8.56
N GLU A 419 20.68 10.24 -9.59
CA GLU A 419 19.72 9.39 -10.31
C GLU A 419 19.10 8.34 -9.37
N MET A 420 19.89 7.70 -8.50
CA MET A 420 19.37 6.77 -7.49
C MET A 420 18.38 7.45 -6.52
N LYS A 421 18.69 8.68 -6.08
CA LYS A 421 17.80 9.46 -5.20
C LYS A 421 16.52 9.85 -5.91
N ASP A 422 16.62 10.26 -7.18
CA ASP A 422 15.50 10.69 -8.01
C ASP A 422 14.56 9.51 -8.38
N ALA A 423 15.12 8.31 -8.59
CA ALA A 423 14.36 7.10 -8.89
C ALA A 423 13.71 6.47 -7.64
N SER A 424 14.22 6.76 -6.44
CA SER A 424 13.72 6.18 -5.20
C SER A 424 12.40 6.83 -4.75
N LEU A 425 11.28 6.14 -4.99
CA LEU A 425 9.92 6.64 -4.80
C LEU A 425 9.06 5.84 -3.82
N PRO A 426 9.59 5.32 -2.70
CA PRO A 426 8.83 4.41 -1.84
C PRO A 426 7.62 5.06 -1.15
N PHE A 427 7.60 6.39 -1.07
CA PHE A 427 6.52 7.17 -0.47
C PHE A 427 5.75 8.03 -1.48
N GLY A 428 5.95 7.80 -2.78
CA GLY A 428 5.40 8.68 -3.82
C GLY A 428 6.07 10.06 -3.83
N GLY A 429 5.41 11.07 -4.40
CA GLY A 429 6.02 12.40 -4.58
C GLY A 429 5.06 13.58 -4.57
N GLY A 430 5.62 14.77 -4.47
CA GLY A 430 4.96 16.07 -4.56
C GLY A 430 3.84 16.28 -3.56
N SER A 431 2.77 16.95 -3.98
CA SER A 431 1.61 17.25 -3.10
C SER A 431 0.91 15.99 -2.56
N ARG A 432 1.13 14.82 -3.17
CA ARG A 432 0.50 13.54 -2.83
C ARG A 432 1.47 12.56 -2.16
N ILE A 433 2.63 13.03 -1.72
CA ILE A 433 3.58 12.22 -0.95
C ILE A 433 2.91 11.61 0.29
N CYS A 434 3.33 10.40 0.69
CA CYS A 434 2.78 9.70 1.85
C CYS A 434 2.75 10.60 3.09
N LEU A 435 1.59 10.67 3.70
CA LEU A 435 1.39 11.49 4.90
C LEU A 435 2.08 10.87 6.12
N GLY A 436 2.09 9.52 6.21
CA GLY A 436 2.71 8.75 7.28
C GLY A 436 4.21 8.52 7.15
N MET A 437 4.91 9.17 6.20
CA MET A 437 6.34 8.89 5.94
C MET A 437 7.24 9.03 7.16
N HIS A 438 7.03 10.06 8.00
CA HIS A 438 7.83 10.28 9.20
C HIS A 438 7.54 9.20 10.26
N LEU A 439 6.28 8.84 10.45
CA LEU A 439 5.87 7.76 11.35
C LEU A 439 6.49 6.42 10.91
N ALA A 440 6.31 6.05 9.64
CA ALA A 440 6.87 4.81 9.10
C ALA A 440 8.39 4.72 9.29
N ARG A 441 9.11 5.81 9.03
CA ARG A 441 10.58 5.84 9.24
C ARG A 441 10.97 5.69 10.70
N MET A 442 10.22 6.29 11.63
CA MET A 442 10.44 6.13 13.07
C MET A 442 10.19 4.68 13.49
N GLU A 443 9.08 4.08 13.07
CA GLU A 443 8.75 2.67 13.34
C GLU A 443 9.83 1.73 12.78
N LEU A 444 10.27 1.93 11.54
CA LEU A 444 11.32 1.13 10.91
C LEU A 444 12.63 1.20 11.68
N ARG A 445 13.08 2.39 12.08
CA ARG A 445 14.33 2.54 12.84
C ARG A 445 14.25 1.88 14.21
N LEU A 446 13.21 2.20 15.00
CA LEU A 446 13.03 1.68 16.35
C LEU A 446 12.83 0.15 16.35
N ALA A 447 11.96 -0.37 15.49
CA ALA A 447 11.69 -1.81 15.41
C ALA A 447 12.92 -2.60 14.97
N THR A 448 13.64 -2.13 13.95
CA THR A 448 14.87 -2.79 13.50
C THR A 448 15.95 -2.79 14.59
N ALA A 449 16.17 -1.65 15.24
CA ALA A 449 17.18 -1.55 16.27
C ALA A 449 16.86 -2.43 17.49
N LEU A 450 15.63 -2.39 18.00
CA LEU A 450 15.23 -3.17 19.16
C LEU A 450 15.23 -4.68 18.85
N PHE A 451 14.77 -5.07 17.64
CA PHE A 451 14.76 -6.46 17.23
C PHE A 451 16.17 -7.07 17.13
N PHE A 452 17.10 -6.44 16.39
CA PHE A 452 18.44 -6.99 16.20
C PHE A 452 19.35 -6.84 17.45
N ARG A 453 19.01 -5.96 18.39
CA ARG A 453 19.66 -5.96 19.71
C ARG A 453 19.19 -7.13 20.58
N ALA A 454 17.91 -7.47 20.53
CA ALA A 454 17.36 -8.60 21.29
C ALA A 454 17.74 -9.96 20.64
N LEU A 455 17.77 -10.03 19.32
CA LEU A 455 17.94 -11.25 18.54
C LEU A 455 19.08 -11.11 17.50
N PRO A 456 20.33 -10.96 17.92
CA PRO A 456 21.46 -10.68 17.02
C PRO A 456 21.77 -11.85 16.07
N ASN A 457 21.35 -13.07 16.41
CA ASN A 457 21.60 -14.28 15.63
C ASN A 457 20.39 -14.76 14.81
N ALA A 458 19.30 -13.96 14.76
CA ALA A 458 18.10 -14.33 14.04
C ALA A 458 18.40 -14.69 12.57
N ARG A 459 17.79 -15.77 12.09
CA ARG A 459 17.92 -16.28 10.72
C ARG A 459 16.57 -16.80 10.21
N PRO A 460 16.33 -16.84 8.87
CA PRO A 460 15.14 -17.47 8.34
C PRO A 460 15.12 -18.95 8.71
N SER A 461 13.94 -19.47 9.03
CA SER A 461 13.74 -20.89 9.35
C SER A 461 12.97 -21.59 8.24
N THR A 462 13.33 -22.84 7.98
CA THR A 462 12.54 -23.75 7.11
C THR A 462 11.61 -24.65 7.91
N LYS A 463 11.60 -24.51 9.22
CA LYS A 463 10.64 -25.20 10.09
C LYS A 463 9.22 -24.79 9.70
N GLU A 464 8.23 -25.58 10.10
CA GLU A 464 6.82 -25.42 9.73
C GLU A 464 6.59 -25.40 8.20
N GLY A 465 7.51 -25.96 7.41
CA GLY A 465 7.38 -26.09 5.97
C GLY A 465 7.53 -24.78 5.19
N MET A 466 8.08 -23.72 5.82
CA MET A 466 8.31 -22.46 5.12
C MET A 466 9.34 -22.62 4.00
N THR A 467 9.02 -22.08 2.83
CA THR A 467 9.87 -22.07 1.63
C THR A 467 10.23 -20.66 1.21
N ALA A 468 11.29 -20.54 0.40
CA ALA A 468 11.68 -19.24 -0.14
C ALA A 468 10.59 -18.62 -1.04
N SER A 469 9.79 -19.44 -1.72
CA SER A 469 8.67 -18.96 -2.57
C SER A 469 7.56 -18.28 -1.78
N GLU A 470 7.39 -18.62 -0.49
CA GLU A 470 6.42 -17.92 0.35
C GLU A 470 6.78 -16.44 0.59
N MET A 471 8.06 -16.10 0.42
CA MET A 471 8.54 -14.71 0.49
C MET A 471 8.52 -14.00 -0.86
N GLU A 472 8.07 -14.64 -1.94
CA GLU A 472 7.83 -13.95 -3.20
C GLU A 472 6.76 -12.88 -3.05
N MET A 473 6.92 -11.78 -3.82
CA MET A 473 6.04 -10.63 -3.70
C MET A 473 4.72 -10.86 -4.45
N GLN A 474 3.61 -10.65 -3.79
CA GLN A 474 2.30 -10.53 -4.39
C GLN A 474 1.73 -9.13 -4.09
N SER A 475 1.09 -8.49 -5.07
CA SER A 475 0.62 -7.11 -4.92
C SER A 475 -0.79 -6.89 -5.46
N PHE A 476 -1.71 -6.59 -4.57
CA PHE A 476 -3.06 -6.11 -4.87
C PHE A 476 -3.19 -4.62 -4.52
N PHE A 477 -2.35 -3.77 -5.06
CA PHE A 477 -1.98 -2.42 -4.71
C PHE A 477 -0.94 -2.37 -3.58
N LEU A 478 -1.21 -2.94 -2.41
CA LEU A 478 -0.21 -3.18 -1.37
C LEU A 478 0.50 -4.50 -1.64
N MET A 479 1.78 -4.56 -1.31
CA MET A 479 2.58 -5.75 -1.41
C MET A 479 2.43 -6.60 -0.13
N ALA A 480 2.51 -7.92 -0.29
CA ALA A 480 2.66 -8.86 0.81
C ALA A 480 3.53 -10.06 0.37
N PRO A 481 4.13 -10.79 1.31
CA PRO A 481 4.67 -12.12 1.02
C PRO A 481 3.55 -13.06 0.59
N GLN A 482 3.79 -13.87 -0.42
CA GLN A 482 2.78 -14.82 -0.95
C GLN A 482 2.26 -15.79 0.13
N GLY A 483 3.13 -16.22 1.05
CA GLY A 483 2.76 -17.10 2.16
C GLY A 483 2.09 -16.40 3.33
N HIS A 484 1.98 -15.07 3.33
CA HIS A 484 1.44 -14.27 4.44
C HIS A 484 2.06 -14.61 5.82
N ARG A 485 3.31 -15.06 5.83
CA ARG A 485 4.11 -15.37 7.02
C ARG A 485 5.60 -15.19 6.74
N CYS A 486 6.39 -15.06 7.80
CA CYS A 486 7.84 -15.05 7.73
C CYS A 486 8.40 -15.71 8.99
N ILE A 487 8.78 -16.98 8.90
CA ILE A 487 9.27 -17.77 10.03
C ILE A 487 10.77 -17.56 10.21
N ILE A 488 11.15 -17.20 11.43
CA ILE A 488 12.55 -17.07 11.84
C ILE A 488 12.87 -17.97 13.02
N GLU A 489 14.15 -18.25 13.21
CA GLU A 489 14.75 -18.86 14.39
C GLU A 489 16.00 -18.06 14.84
N ALA A 490 16.44 -18.23 16.08
CA ALA A 490 17.60 -17.52 16.65
C ALA A 490 18.48 -18.46 17.46
#